data_bf94fc64ad8b4cb2d796e528c1171e37
#
_entry.id   bf94fc64ad8b4cb2d796e528c1171e37
#
_cell.length_a   1.000
_cell.length_b   1.000
_cell.length_c   1.000
_cell.angle_alpha   90.00
_cell.angle_beta   90.00
_cell.angle_gamma   90.00
#
_symmetry.space_group_name_H-M   'P 1'
#
loop_
_entity.id
_entity.type
_entity.pdbx_description
1 polymer ?
#
loop_
_entity_poly.entity_id
_entity_poly.type
_entity_poly.pdbx_seq_one_letter_code
_entity_poly.pdbx_strand_id
1 'polypeptide(L)'
;MNRNWRLAPAAVAALLLLGQAKPPTTATPTATLPPVLAEIDQHVREEFWDPKLKGVDWTGAVRTAAAELAAARDDAGRVAAYDELLARLADSHTFRVAAGRLPARNWGTVGLRIGQEGEGYTVKGVLPGSAAEQAGIHLADRVLAVGGKPYGKERVSFRDLFLVFQGPVGSSLDVIWQPAAAASSRTTSLTRTLEDSGDTLVWRSARVIRREGRSFGYVRLWGLSSETALALVDLMLDREDASRVKPELSGWKNIEGLLVDVRGNSGGYDPGILATLLEGRWSTGSYVLRTREGKRLVPPEYEPLPAALLVNSGTASAGESLALQFRRHRIGQIVGETTAGMASGGAFPAALSDHSTLWISRRAVEDLEGRSFEGQGVSPDISAADRPPAREGVEDAIVEAGIRALAGRAR
;
A
#
# COMPACT_ATOMS: atom_id res chain seq x y z
N MET A 1 1.64 40.81 25.80
CA MET A 1 2.80 39.93 25.64
C MET A 1 2.47 38.95 24.53
N ASN A 2 2.97 39.25 23.31
CA ASN A 2 2.69 38.48 22.09
C ASN A 2 3.55 37.21 22.04
N ARG A 3 2.95 36.05 21.96
CA ARG A 3 3.61 34.82 21.53
C ARG A 3 2.83 34.21 20.35
N ASN A 4 3.36 34.53 19.16
CA ASN A 4 2.94 33.87 17.92
C ASN A 4 3.39 32.42 17.93
N TRP A 5 2.46 31.50 18.00
CA TRP A 5 2.68 30.09 17.68
C TRP A 5 2.39 29.91 16.19
N ARG A 6 3.42 30.00 15.37
CA ARG A 6 3.38 29.46 14.00
C ARG A 6 3.67 27.98 14.12
N LEU A 7 2.72 27.14 13.78
CA LEU A 7 2.96 25.73 13.54
C LEU A 7 3.87 25.62 12.31
N ALA A 8 5.13 25.28 12.55
CA ALA A 8 6.05 24.89 11.50
C ALA A 8 5.70 23.46 11.06
N PRO A 9 5.78 23.14 9.77
CA PRO A 9 5.64 21.76 9.33
C PRO A 9 6.77 20.93 9.94
N ALA A 10 6.45 19.81 10.54
CA ALA A 10 7.40 18.86 11.08
C ALA A 10 8.30 18.35 9.95
N ALA A 11 9.46 18.96 9.81
CA ALA A 11 10.55 18.39 9.05
C ALA A 11 11.02 17.15 9.82
N VAL A 12 10.90 15.97 9.21
CA VAL A 12 11.53 14.74 9.68
C VAL A 12 13.04 14.96 9.57
N ALA A 13 13.66 15.36 10.67
CA ALA A 13 15.12 15.41 10.79
C ALA A 13 15.60 13.95 10.91
N ALA A 14 16.19 13.43 9.84
CA ALA A 14 16.99 12.21 9.90
C ALA A 14 18.19 12.48 10.80
N LEU A 15 18.24 11.84 11.97
CA LEU A 15 19.39 11.85 12.87
C LEU A 15 20.53 11.10 12.18
N LEU A 16 21.48 11.83 11.61
CA LEU A 16 22.76 11.31 11.16
C LEU A 16 23.62 10.97 12.39
N LEU A 17 23.59 9.75 12.85
CA LEU A 17 24.62 9.19 13.74
C LEU A 17 25.83 8.85 12.89
N LEU A 18 26.86 9.68 12.97
CA LEU A 18 28.20 9.39 12.45
C LEU A 18 28.80 8.22 13.24
N GLY A 19 28.68 7.01 12.71
CA GLY A 19 29.39 5.83 13.19
C GLY A 19 30.83 5.85 12.68
N GLN A 20 31.80 5.74 13.57
CA GLN A 20 33.23 5.68 13.27
C GLN A 20 33.56 4.45 12.41
N ALA A 21 34.24 4.68 11.31
CA ALA A 21 34.69 3.65 10.38
C ALA A 21 35.77 2.76 11.04
N LYS A 22 35.57 1.44 10.96
CA LYS A 22 36.55 0.42 11.31
C LYS A 22 37.53 0.27 10.13
N PRO A 23 38.86 0.07 10.34
CA PRO A 23 39.81 -0.05 9.26
C PRO A 23 39.60 -1.33 8.42
N PRO A 24 39.93 -1.32 7.13
CA PRO A 24 39.65 -2.44 6.25
C PRO A 24 40.59 -3.62 6.47
N THR A 25 40.02 -4.80 6.51
CA THR A 25 40.74 -6.08 6.44
C THR A 25 41.14 -6.34 4.98
N THR A 26 42.40 -6.59 4.73
CA THR A 26 42.99 -6.89 3.42
C THR A 26 42.36 -8.14 2.79
N ALA A 27 41.62 -7.98 1.69
CA ALA A 27 41.12 -9.08 0.87
C ALA A 27 41.90 -9.15 -0.47
N THR A 28 42.12 -10.36 -0.93
CA THR A 28 42.71 -10.79 -2.21
C THR A 28 42.13 -10.01 -3.39
N PRO A 29 42.86 -9.73 -4.49
CA PRO A 29 42.35 -8.94 -5.59
C PRO A 29 41.24 -9.69 -6.34
N THR A 30 40.03 -9.45 -5.93
CA THR A 30 38.82 -9.80 -6.66
C THR A 30 38.67 -8.80 -7.83
N ALA A 31 38.29 -9.28 -9.00
CA ALA A 31 37.98 -8.42 -10.14
C ALA A 31 37.05 -7.29 -9.61
N THR A 32 37.46 -6.03 -9.88
CA THR A 32 36.76 -4.86 -9.35
C THR A 32 35.33 -4.88 -9.86
N LEU A 33 34.38 -5.00 -8.95
CA LEU A 33 32.96 -4.94 -9.28
C LEU A 33 32.60 -3.59 -9.92
N PRO A 34 31.63 -3.53 -10.84
CA PRO A 34 31.06 -2.27 -11.28
C PRO A 34 30.66 -1.42 -10.04
N PRO A 35 30.94 -0.09 -10.04
CA PRO A 35 30.77 0.73 -8.83
C PRO A 35 29.42 0.60 -8.16
N VAL A 36 28.32 0.72 -8.90
CA VAL A 36 26.95 0.60 -8.37
C VAL A 36 26.68 -0.81 -7.80
N LEU A 37 27.22 -1.85 -8.42
CA LEU A 37 27.08 -3.22 -7.91
C LEU A 37 27.83 -3.40 -6.59
N ALA A 38 29.03 -2.80 -6.47
CA ALA A 38 29.80 -2.82 -5.23
C ALA A 38 29.07 -2.10 -4.10
N GLU A 39 28.45 -0.96 -4.38
CA GLU A 39 27.62 -0.22 -3.41
C GLU A 39 26.40 -1.03 -2.98
N ILE A 40 25.69 -1.67 -3.92
CA ILE A 40 24.56 -2.55 -3.60
C ILE A 40 25.03 -3.73 -2.74
N ASP A 41 26.13 -4.39 -3.08
CA ASP A 41 26.70 -5.50 -2.30
C ASP A 41 27.02 -5.06 -0.87
N GLN A 42 27.64 -3.89 -0.71
CA GLN A 42 27.96 -3.33 0.61
C GLN A 42 26.68 -3.07 1.41
N HIS A 43 25.72 -2.31 0.87
CA HIS A 43 24.48 -1.99 1.57
C HIS A 43 23.70 -3.25 1.98
N VAL A 44 23.61 -4.25 1.09
CA VAL A 44 22.90 -5.49 1.43
C VAL A 44 23.58 -6.23 2.57
N ARG A 45 24.91 -6.35 2.56
CA ARG A 45 25.65 -7.02 3.65
C ARG A 45 25.59 -6.29 4.98
N GLU A 46 25.57 -4.98 4.96
CA GLU A 46 25.62 -4.14 6.15
C GLU A 46 24.25 -3.82 6.75
N GLU A 47 23.21 -3.74 5.91
CA GLU A 47 21.95 -3.11 6.29
C GLU A 47 20.72 -4.00 6.15
N PHE A 48 20.79 -5.10 5.36
CA PHE A 48 19.64 -5.99 5.22
C PHE A 48 19.28 -6.61 6.57
N TRP A 49 18.00 -6.69 6.89
CA TRP A 49 17.48 -7.08 8.21
C TRP A 49 17.97 -8.45 8.69
N ASP A 50 18.18 -9.41 7.77
CA ASP A 50 18.74 -10.72 8.09
C ASP A 50 20.23 -10.78 7.72
N PRO A 51 21.14 -10.80 8.69
CA PRO A 51 22.58 -10.86 8.40
C PRO A 51 23.02 -12.15 7.70
N LYS A 52 22.17 -13.19 7.68
CA LYS A 52 22.40 -14.43 6.94
C LYS A 52 21.83 -14.36 5.52
N LEU A 53 21.25 -13.21 5.12
CA LEU A 53 20.66 -12.96 3.80
C LEU A 53 19.66 -14.06 3.40
N LYS A 54 18.88 -14.55 4.35
CA LYS A 54 17.88 -15.63 4.18
C LYS A 54 18.49 -16.93 3.63
N GLY A 55 19.79 -17.14 3.85
CA GLY A 55 20.54 -18.31 3.38
C GLY A 55 20.93 -18.28 1.90
N VAL A 56 20.78 -17.14 1.22
CA VAL A 56 21.16 -16.96 -0.19
C VAL A 56 22.69 -17.00 -0.33
N ASP A 57 23.20 -17.73 -1.33
CA ASP A 57 24.59 -17.55 -1.82
C ASP A 57 24.74 -16.17 -2.49
N TRP A 58 24.78 -15.14 -1.64
CA TRP A 58 24.87 -13.76 -2.10
C TRP A 58 26.14 -13.48 -2.87
N THR A 59 27.28 -14.08 -2.48
CA THR A 59 28.54 -13.92 -3.19
C THR A 59 28.48 -14.50 -4.61
N GLY A 60 27.85 -15.65 -4.77
CA GLY A 60 27.58 -16.23 -6.09
C GLY A 60 26.61 -15.37 -6.92
N ALA A 61 25.56 -14.86 -6.28
CA ALA A 61 24.58 -13.97 -6.94
C ALA A 61 25.23 -12.67 -7.44
N VAL A 62 26.09 -12.02 -6.64
CA VAL A 62 26.84 -10.82 -7.05
C VAL A 62 27.77 -11.10 -8.23
N ARG A 63 28.45 -12.25 -8.28
CA ARG A 63 29.28 -12.66 -9.41
C ARG A 63 28.46 -12.86 -10.69
N THR A 64 27.28 -13.47 -10.58
CA THR A 64 26.35 -13.64 -11.70
C THR A 64 25.91 -12.28 -12.24
N ALA A 65 25.46 -11.39 -11.35
CA ALA A 65 25.07 -10.03 -11.73
C ALA A 65 26.19 -9.23 -12.39
N ALA A 66 27.44 -9.38 -11.94
CA ALA A 66 28.60 -8.74 -12.58
C ALA A 66 28.79 -9.22 -14.03
N ALA A 67 28.61 -10.53 -14.29
CA ALA A 67 28.69 -11.08 -15.64
C ALA A 67 27.53 -10.61 -16.53
N GLU A 68 26.33 -10.55 -16.00
CA GLU A 68 25.14 -10.05 -16.71
C GLU A 68 25.26 -8.57 -17.05
N LEU A 69 25.76 -7.74 -16.12
CA LEU A 69 26.03 -6.33 -16.37
C LEU A 69 27.10 -6.12 -17.45
N ALA A 70 28.14 -6.96 -17.49
CA ALA A 70 29.16 -6.92 -18.53
C ALA A 70 28.62 -7.35 -19.90
N ALA A 71 27.63 -8.22 -19.94
CA ALA A 71 26.97 -8.69 -21.15
C ALA A 71 25.81 -7.77 -21.62
N ALA A 72 25.31 -6.90 -20.74
CA ALA A 72 24.18 -6.02 -21.04
C ALA A 72 24.51 -5.03 -22.16
N ARG A 73 23.65 -4.99 -23.19
CA ARG A 73 23.83 -4.15 -24.38
C ARG A 73 23.13 -2.79 -24.27
N ASP A 74 22.21 -2.66 -23.31
CA ASP A 74 21.37 -1.48 -23.12
C ASP A 74 21.02 -1.27 -21.65
N ASP A 75 20.30 -0.20 -21.35
CA ASP A 75 19.84 0.13 -20.00
C ASP A 75 18.83 -0.89 -19.45
N ALA A 76 18.00 -1.47 -20.31
CA ALA A 76 17.02 -2.47 -19.90
C ALA A 76 17.70 -3.74 -19.37
N GLY A 77 18.72 -4.21 -20.07
CA GLY A 77 19.54 -5.36 -19.63
C GLY A 77 20.28 -5.07 -18.31
N ARG A 78 20.80 -3.84 -18.15
CA ARG A 78 21.43 -3.44 -16.86
C ARG A 78 20.42 -3.40 -15.71
N VAL A 79 19.23 -2.85 -15.94
CA VAL A 79 18.17 -2.84 -14.93
C VAL A 79 17.76 -4.25 -14.55
N ALA A 80 17.59 -5.14 -15.53
CA ALA A 80 17.23 -6.53 -15.30
C ALA A 80 18.27 -7.25 -14.41
N ALA A 81 19.57 -7.08 -14.67
CA ALA A 81 20.63 -7.70 -13.88
C ALA A 81 20.60 -7.27 -12.40
N TYR A 82 20.34 -5.99 -12.11
CA TYR A 82 20.16 -5.52 -10.74
C TYR A 82 18.88 -6.06 -10.10
N ASP A 83 17.79 -6.11 -10.86
CA ASP A 83 16.50 -6.61 -10.38
C ASP A 83 16.58 -8.11 -10.05
N GLU A 84 17.21 -8.91 -10.88
CA GLU A 84 17.41 -10.33 -10.65
C GLU A 84 18.31 -10.61 -9.45
N LEU A 85 19.36 -9.81 -9.26
CA LEU A 85 20.19 -9.89 -8.07
C LEU A 85 19.38 -9.68 -6.79
N LEU A 86 18.64 -8.56 -6.71
CA LEU A 86 17.89 -8.19 -5.53
C LEU A 86 16.71 -9.14 -5.28
N ALA A 87 16.10 -9.69 -6.33
CA ALA A 87 15.03 -10.67 -6.22
C ALA A 87 15.46 -11.96 -5.50
N ARG A 88 16.77 -12.30 -5.50
CA ARG A 88 17.31 -13.46 -4.76
C ARG A 88 17.05 -13.37 -3.26
N LEU A 89 16.93 -12.17 -2.70
CA LEU A 89 16.63 -11.97 -1.28
C LEU A 89 15.17 -12.32 -0.94
N ALA A 90 14.31 -12.51 -1.94
CA ALA A 90 12.88 -12.76 -1.75
C ALA A 90 12.25 -11.80 -0.73
N ASP A 91 12.57 -10.50 -0.87
CA ASP A 91 12.12 -9.42 -0.02
C ASP A 91 11.45 -8.34 -0.87
N SER A 92 10.19 -8.05 -0.60
CA SER A 92 9.36 -7.18 -1.44
C SER A 92 9.79 -5.72 -1.42
N HIS A 93 10.40 -5.26 -0.32
CA HIS A 93 10.80 -3.88 -0.11
C HIS A 93 12.30 -3.64 -0.35
N THR A 94 13.04 -4.66 -0.81
CA THR A 94 14.43 -4.51 -1.25
C THR A 94 14.47 -4.49 -2.78
N PHE A 95 14.61 -3.29 -3.35
CA PHE A 95 14.60 -3.05 -4.80
C PHE A 95 15.36 -1.77 -5.15
N ARG A 96 15.76 -1.63 -6.42
CA ARG A 96 16.40 -0.43 -6.95
C ARG A 96 15.42 0.40 -7.78
N VAL A 97 15.48 1.71 -7.63
CA VAL A 97 14.77 2.67 -8.48
C VAL A 97 15.79 3.48 -9.26
N ALA A 98 15.69 3.48 -10.59
CA ALA A 98 16.61 4.20 -11.46
C ALA A 98 16.55 5.72 -11.20
N ALA A 99 17.62 6.43 -11.55
CA ALA A 99 17.70 7.88 -11.44
C ALA A 99 16.49 8.58 -12.08
N GLY A 100 15.95 9.59 -11.40
CA GLY A 100 14.78 10.36 -11.86
C GLY A 100 13.45 9.59 -11.85
N ARG A 101 13.40 8.39 -11.25
CA ARG A 101 12.20 7.57 -11.13
C ARG A 101 11.61 7.52 -9.71
N LEU A 102 12.12 8.34 -8.78
CA LEU A 102 11.50 8.49 -7.46
C LEU A 102 10.26 9.38 -7.55
N PRO A 103 9.17 9.05 -6.82
CA PRO A 103 7.99 9.88 -6.77
C PRO A 103 8.33 11.33 -6.38
N ALA A 104 7.88 12.27 -7.18
CA ALA A 104 7.97 13.70 -6.93
C ALA A 104 6.57 14.29 -6.72
N ARG A 105 6.48 15.53 -6.21
CA ARG A 105 5.18 16.18 -5.92
C ARG A 105 4.25 16.30 -7.13
N ASN A 106 4.81 16.27 -8.35
CA ASN A 106 4.07 16.35 -9.61
C ASN A 106 3.91 14.99 -10.30
N TRP A 107 4.05 13.90 -9.55
CA TRP A 107 3.81 12.58 -10.09
C TRP A 107 2.33 12.25 -10.03
N GLY A 108 1.88 11.56 -11.08
CA GLY A 108 0.54 11.02 -11.20
C GLY A 108 0.57 9.50 -11.26
N THR A 109 -0.60 8.93 -11.44
CA THR A 109 -0.80 7.48 -11.58
C THR A 109 -1.70 7.19 -12.77
N VAL A 110 -1.64 5.98 -13.29
CA VAL A 110 -2.64 5.46 -14.24
C VAL A 110 -3.90 4.93 -13.53
N GLY A 111 -3.87 4.82 -12.19
CA GLY A 111 -5.01 4.42 -11.37
C GLY A 111 -5.23 2.92 -11.23
N LEU A 112 -4.27 2.08 -11.63
CA LEU A 112 -4.35 0.63 -11.43
C LEU A 112 -3.78 0.20 -10.08
N ARG A 113 -4.46 -0.77 -9.49
CA ARG A 113 -3.97 -1.60 -8.38
C ARG A 113 -4.09 -3.06 -8.78
N ILE A 114 -3.01 -3.81 -8.68
CA ILE A 114 -2.96 -5.21 -9.08
C ILE A 114 -2.55 -6.07 -7.89
N GLY A 115 -2.81 -7.37 -7.98
CA GLY A 115 -2.39 -8.36 -6.99
C GLY A 115 -2.19 -9.71 -7.64
N GLN A 116 -1.38 -10.55 -7.00
CA GLN A 116 -1.14 -11.90 -7.48
C GLN A 116 -2.39 -12.76 -7.27
N GLU A 117 -2.77 -13.52 -8.30
CA GLU A 117 -3.85 -14.50 -8.25
C GLU A 117 -3.44 -15.74 -9.05
N GLY A 118 -3.25 -16.88 -8.35
CA GLY A 118 -2.73 -18.09 -8.95
C GLY A 118 -1.34 -17.88 -9.57
N GLU A 119 -1.20 -18.20 -10.84
CA GLU A 119 0.05 -18.07 -11.61
C GLU A 119 0.12 -16.73 -12.39
N GLY A 120 -0.55 -15.69 -11.95
CA GLY A 120 -0.56 -14.40 -12.66
C GLY A 120 -0.97 -13.24 -11.78
N TYR A 121 -1.26 -12.13 -12.43
CA TYR A 121 -1.69 -10.89 -11.78
C TYR A 121 -3.04 -10.44 -12.33
N THR A 122 -3.90 -9.99 -11.44
CA THR A 122 -5.21 -9.44 -11.80
C THR A 122 -5.39 -8.04 -11.21
N VAL A 123 -6.31 -7.29 -11.80
CA VAL A 123 -6.70 -5.97 -11.30
C VAL A 123 -7.49 -6.15 -9.99
N LYS A 124 -7.00 -5.56 -8.92
CA LYS A 124 -7.56 -5.58 -7.56
C LYS A 124 -8.14 -4.23 -7.13
N GLY A 125 -8.00 -3.23 -7.99
CA GLY A 125 -8.60 -1.92 -7.81
C GLY A 125 -8.35 -1.01 -9.00
N VAL A 126 -9.32 -0.16 -9.28
CA VAL A 126 -9.24 0.91 -10.28
C VAL A 126 -9.68 2.19 -9.59
N LEU A 127 -8.81 3.20 -9.60
CA LEU A 127 -9.12 4.49 -8.97
C LEU A 127 -10.20 5.22 -9.78
N PRO A 128 -11.22 5.78 -9.12
CA PRO A 128 -12.23 6.56 -9.78
C PRO A 128 -11.67 7.76 -10.56
N GLY A 129 -12.13 7.96 -11.79
CA GLY A 129 -11.69 9.05 -12.67
C GLY A 129 -10.34 8.84 -13.35
N SER A 130 -9.67 7.71 -13.10
CA SER A 130 -8.33 7.43 -13.63
C SER A 130 -8.33 7.05 -15.11
N ALA A 131 -7.12 7.09 -15.73
CA ALA A 131 -6.92 6.63 -17.10
C ALA A 131 -7.29 5.14 -17.27
N ALA A 132 -7.06 4.32 -16.26
CA ALA A 132 -7.43 2.91 -16.29
C ALA A 132 -8.96 2.70 -16.33
N GLU A 133 -9.72 3.46 -15.54
CA GLU A 133 -11.18 3.43 -15.58
C GLU A 133 -11.72 3.88 -16.93
N GLN A 134 -11.18 5.00 -17.46
CA GLN A 134 -11.56 5.53 -18.77
C GLN A 134 -11.25 4.56 -19.92
N ALA A 135 -10.21 3.73 -19.77
CA ALA A 135 -9.84 2.69 -20.73
C ALA A 135 -10.71 1.43 -20.63
N GLY A 136 -11.66 1.37 -19.67
CA GLY A 136 -12.54 0.24 -19.45
C GLY A 136 -11.83 -0.97 -18.83
N ILE A 137 -10.79 -0.73 -18.03
CA ILE A 137 -10.14 -1.78 -17.23
C ILE A 137 -10.95 -1.95 -15.95
N HIS A 138 -11.26 -3.20 -15.60
CA HIS A 138 -12.13 -3.54 -14.49
C HIS A 138 -11.46 -4.52 -13.49
N LEU A 139 -12.08 -4.70 -12.33
CA LEU A 139 -11.69 -5.73 -11.37
C LEU A 139 -11.66 -7.11 -12.03
N ALA A 140 -10.72 -7.94 -11.61
CA ALA A 140 -10.45 -9.29 -12.10
C ALA A 140 -9.91 -9.39 -13.54
N ASP A 141 -9.70 -8.28 -14.26
CA ASP A 141 -8.97 -8.32 -15.54
C ASP A 141 -7.53 -8.78 -15.29
N ARG A 142 -7.00 -9.62 -16.17
CA ARG A 142 -5.61 -10.11 -16.05
C ARG A 142 -4.64 -9.08 -16.57
N VAL A 143 -3.54 -8.85 -15.83
CA VAL A 143 -2.43 -8.01 -16.26
C VAL A 143 -1.30 -8.91 -16.75
N LEU A 144 -0.91 -8.76 -18.00
CA LEU A 144 0.08 -9.60 -18.68
C LEU A 144 1.45 -8.94 -18.78
N ALA A 145 1.48 -7.62 -18.97
CA ALA A 145 2.72 -6.84 -18.95
C ALA A 145 2.46 -5.37 -18.60
N VAL A 146 3.43 -4.72 -17.98
CA VAL A 146 3.41 -3.29 -17.61
C VAL A 146 4.75 -2.66 -17.99
N GLY A 147 4.75 -1.63 -18.82
CA GLY A 147 5.94 -0.94 -19.25
C GLY A 147 6.98 -1.85 -19.93
N GLY A 148 6.51 -2.86 -20.66
CA GLY A 148 7.34 -3.87 -21.32
C GLY A 148 7.77 -5.06 -20.43
N LYS A 149 7.58 -4.98 -19.10
CA LYS A 149 7.88 -6.08 -18.18
C LYS A 149 6.71 -7.08 -18.12
N PRO A 150 6.93 -8.39 -18.37
CA PRO A 150 5.88 -9.38 -18.25
C PRO A 150 5.52 -9.67 -16.78
N TYR A 151 4.25 -9.99 -16.55
CA TYR A 151 3.69 -10.36 -15.24
C TYR A 151 3.14 -11.80 -15.33
N GLY A 152 3.90 -12.75 -14.77
CA GLY A 152 3.57 -14.16 -14.74
C GLY A 152 3.46 -14.70 -13.32
N LYS A 153 3.93 -15.92 -13.11
CA LYS A 153 3.88 -16.61 -11.81
C LYS A 153 4.88 -16.07 -10.77
N GLU A 154 5.94 -15.40 -11.24
CA GLU A 154 6.98 -14.90 -10.36
C GLU A 154 6.46 -13.72 -9.54
N ARG A 155 6.84 -13.68 -8.27
CA ARG A 155 6.52 -12.54 -7.41
C ARG A 155 7.29 -11.32 -7.88
N VAL A 156 6.57 -10.20 -7.98
CA VAL A 156 7.19 -8.91 -8.27
C VAL A 156 7.49 -8.15 -6.98
N SER A 157 8.44 -7.20 -7.04
CA SER A 157 8.76 -6.32 -5.93
C SER A 157 7.62 -5.32 -5.67
N PHE A 158 7.67 -4.66 -4.52
CA PHE A 158 6.75 -3.55 -4.21
C PHE A 158 6.81 -2.43 -5.29
N ARG A 159 8.00 -2.16 -5.84
CA ARG A 159 8.17 -1.24 -6.97
C ARG A 159 7.28 -1.64 -8.14
N ASP A 160 7.34 -2.89 -8.55
CA ASP A 160 6.62 -3.38 -9.73
C ASP A 160 5.12 -3.56 -9.47
N LEU A 161 4.72 -3.76 -8.20
CA LEU A 161 3.31 -3.86 -7.87
C LEU A 161 2.62 -2.48 -7.78
N PHE A 162 3.33 -1.45 -7.35
CA PHE A 162 2.74 -0.14 -7.07
C PHE A 162 3.45 1.03 -7.75
N LEU A 163 4.78 1.14 -7.63
CA LEU A 163 5.50 2.33 -8.10
C LEU A 163 5.58 2.41 -9.62
N VAL A 164 5.52 1.29 -10.34
CA VAL A 164 5.54 1.26 -11.80
C VAL A 164 4.38 2.04 -12.43
N PHE A 165 3.24 2.09 -11.74
CA PHE A 165 2.06 2.83 -12.20
C PHE A 165 2.17 4.33 -12.01
N GLN A 166 3.12 4.77 -11.18
CA GLN A 166 3.39 6.19 -10.92
C GLN A 166 4.44 6.75 -11.88
N GLY A 167 4.41 8.07 -12.06
CA GLY A 167 5.40 8.78 -12.87
C GLY A 167 4.98 10.23 -13.14
N PRO A 168 5.78 10.97 -13.93
CA PRO A 168 5.45 12.35 -14.26
C PRO A 168 4.05 12.46 -14.88
N VAL A 169 3.27 13.43 -14.42
CA VAL A 169 1.96 13.74 -15.00
C VAL A 169 2.11 13.98 -16.50
N GLY A 170 1.19 13.42 -17.30
CA GLY A 170 1.22 13.48 -18.76
C GLY A 170 2.08 12.42 -19.42
N SER A 171 2.92 11.68 -18.67
CA SER A 171 3.66 10.55 -19.24
C SER A 171 2.75 9.33 -19.45
N SER A 172 3.08 8.50 -20.43
CA SER A 172 2.31 7.30 -20.75
C SER A 172 2.94 6.04 -20.15
N LEU A 173 2.11 5.02 -19.93
CA LEU A 173 2.48 3.69 -19.52
C LEU A 173 1.70 2.67 -20.34
N ASP A 174 2.40 1.81 -21.05
CA ASP A 174 1.76 0.73 -21.78
C ASP A 174 1.44 -0.44 -20.85
N VAL A 175 0.20 -0.90 -20.91
CA VAL A 175 -0.30 -2.05 -20.16
C VAL A 175 -0.87 -3.06 -21.16
N ILE A 176 -0.39 -4.31 -21.08
CA ILE A 176 -1.00 -5.44 -21.78
C ILE A 176 -1.88 -6.17 -20.79
N TRP A 177 -3.16 -6.23 -21.08
CA TRP A 177 -4.16 -6.79 -20.18
C TRP A 177 -5.21 -7.59 -20.95
N GLN A 178 -5.90 -8.46 -20.26
CA GLN A 178 -6.95 -9.32 -20.81
C GLN A 178 -8.22 -9.17 -19.96
N PRO A 179 -9.31 -8.68 -20.54
CA PRO A 179 -10.60 -8.63 -19.82
C PRO A 179 -10.99 -10.00 -19.28
N ALA A 180 -11.52 -10.07 -18.06
CA ALA A 180 -11.91 -11.32 -17.42
C ALA A 180 -12.90 -12.15 -18.26
N ALA A 181 -13.76 -11.49 -19.04
CA ALA A 181 -14.76 -12.11 -19.90
C ALA A 181 -14.28 -12.35 -21.34
N ALA A 182 -13.01 -12.04 -21.69
CA ALA A 182 -12.51 -12.15 -23.07
C ALA A 182 -11.33 -13.12 -23.20
N ALA A 183 -11.22 -13.74 -24.37
CA ALA A 183 -10.12 -14.64 -24.68
C ALA A 183 -8.87 -13.90 -25.18
N SER A 184 -9.01 -12.67 -25.70
CA SER A 184 -7.92 -11.89 -26.30
C SER A 184 -7.41 -10.80 -25.37
N SER A 185 -6.10 -10.57 -25.39
CA SER A 185 -5.46 -9.45 -24.71
C SER A 185 -5.58 -8.14 -25.50
N ARG A 186 -5.39 -7.03 -24.80
CA ARG A 186 -5.35 -5.68 -25.34
C ARG A 186 -4.08 -4.99 -24.88
N THR A 187 -3.54 -4.12 -25.71
CA THR A 187 -2.49 -3.17 -25.32
C THR A 187 -3.09 -1.78 -25.23
N THR A 188 -2.90 -1.13 -24.10
CA THR A 188 -3.42 0.23 -23.87
C THR A 188 -2.32 1.11 -23.33
N SER A 189 -2.12 2.28 -23.96
CA SER A 189 -1.23 3.31 -23.45
C SER A 189 -2.02 4.24 -22.52
N LEU A 190 -1.74 4.16 -21.22
CA LEU A 190 -2.44 4.90 -20.19
C LEU A 190 -1.65 6.16 -19.81
N THR A 191 -2.28 7.33 -19.87
CA THR A 191 -1.66 8.58 -19.45
C THR A 191 -1.77 8.76 -17.94
N ARG A 192 -0.65 9.09 -17.28
CA ARG A 192 -0.64 9.38 -15.84
C ARG A 192 -1.28 10.73 -15.56
N THR A 193 -2.23 10.74 -14.63
CA THR A 193 -2.92 11.93 -14.13
C THR A 193 -2.66 12.11 -12.64
N LEU A 194 -2.83 13.30 -12.11
CA LEU A 194 -2.78 13.50 -10.67
C LEU A 194 -3.82 12.60 -9.99
N GLU A 195 -3.40 11.94 -8.94
CA GLU A 195 -4.32 11.22 -8.06
C GLU A 195 -5.01 12.23 -7.13
N ASP A 196 -6.28 12.01 -6.87
CA ASP A 196 -6.99 12.76 -5.83
C ASP A 196 -6.29 12.53 -4.47
N SER A 197 -6.33 13.52 -3.59
CA SER A 197 -5.80 13.39 -2.23
C SER A 197 -6.50 12.28 -1.45
N GLY A 198 -5.83 11.73 -0.45
CA GLY A 198 -6.33 10.61 0.34
C GLY A 198 -7.68 10.90 1.01
N ASP A 199 -7.88 12.12 1.53
CA ASP A 199 -9.14 12.60 2.08
C ASP A 199 -10.25 12.65 1.03
N THR A 200 -9.98 13.23 -0.15
CA THR A 200 -10.94 13.27 -1.26
C THR A 200 -11.39 11.86 -1.66
N LEU A 201 -10.48 10.91 -1.77
CA LEU A 201 -10.80 9.52 -2.11
C LEU A 201 -11.66 8.85 -1.03
N VAL A 202 -11.39 9.12 0.26
CA VAL A 202 -12.22 8.63 1.38
C VAL A 202 -13.63 9.18 1.27
N TRP A 203 -13.78 10.51 1.17
CA TRP A 203 -15.08 11.15 1.05
C TRP A 203 -15.85 10.69 -0.19
N ARG A 204 -15.17 10.53 -1.33
CA ARG A 204 -15.78 10.06 -2.57
C ARG A 204 -16.32 8.63 -2.47
N SER A 205 -15.62 7.76 -1.74
CA SER A 205 -16.00 6.36 -1.55
C SER A 205 -17.08 6.15 -0.49
N ALA A 206 -17.17 7.07 0.49
CA ALA A 206 -18.07 6.94 1.63
C ALA A 206 -19.54 6.87 1.20
N ARG A 207 -20.27 5.88 1.67
CA ARG A 207 -21.70 5.67 1.41
C ARG A 207 -22.39 4.86 2.50
N VAL A 208 -23.70 4.96 2.55
CA VAL A 208 -24.55 4.13 3.41
C VAL A 208 -25.12 2.97 2.60
N ILE A 209 -24.87 1.76 3.06
CA ILE A 209 -25.43 0.52 2.49
C ILE A 209 -26.59 0.08 3.41
N ARG A 210 -27.76 -0.14 2.81
CA ARG A 210 -28.96 -0.60 3.54
C ARG A 210 -29.24 -2.05 3.21
N ARG A 211 -29.38 -2.88 4.26
CA ARG A 211 -29.73 -4.31 4.12
C ARG A 211 -30.67 -4.72 5.26
N GLU A 212 -31.80 -5.31 4.92
CA GLU A 212 -32.76 -5.86 5.89
C GLU A 212 -33.16 -4.87 6.98
N GLY A 213 -33.40 -3.62 6.64
CA GLY A 213 -33.77 -2.55 7.58
C GLY A 213 -32.60 -1.97 8.40
N ARG A 214 -31.39 -2.50 8.26
CA ARG A 214 -30.16 -2.03 8.89
C ARG A 214 -29.35 -1.13 7.97
N SER A 215 -28.53 -0.27 8.56
CA SER A 215 -27.65 0.65 7.81
C SER A 215 -26.20 0.44 8.20
N PHE A 216 -25.33 0.30 7.19
CA PHE A 216 -23.90 0.11 7.34
C PHE A 216 -23.15 1.20 6.60
N GLY A 217 -22.14 1.78 7.24
CA GLY A 217 -21.20 2.69 6.58
C GLY A 217 -20.18 1.89 5.75
N TYR A 218 -19.80 2.45 4.63
CA TYR A 218 -18.71 1.93 3.81
C TYR A 218 -17.75 3.07 3.49
N VAL A 219 -16.45 2.82 3.67
CA VAL A 219 -15.35 3.70 3.23
C VAL A 219 -14.26 2.87 2.59
N ARG A 220 -13.61 3.42 1.54
CA ARG A 220 -12.45 2.79 0.90
C ARG A 220 -11.20 3.64 1.11
N LEU A 221 -10.15 2.99 1.58
CA LEU A 221 -8.85 3.57 1.84
C LEU A 221 -7.85 3.05 0.80
N TRP A 222 -7.50 3.85 -0.18
CA TRP A 222 -6.59 3.47 -1.26
C TRP A 222 -5.12 3.48 -0.87
N GLY A 223 -4.78 4.21 0.18
CA GLY A 223 -3.49 4.30 0.83
C GLY A 223 -3.67 4.73 2.28
N LEU A 224 -2.65 4.53 3.11
CA LEU A 224 -2.67 4.97 4.50
C LEU A 224 -1.78 6.21 4.65
N SER A 225 -2.40 7.34 4.89
CA SER A 225 -1.75 8.64 5.12
C SER A 225 -2.43 9.37 6.27
N SER A 226 -1.81 10.44 6.75
CA SER A 226 -2.44 11.30 7.75
C SER A 226 -3.75 11.91 7.23
N GLU A 227 -3.82 12.26 5.96
CA GLU A 227 -5.03 12.80 5.32
C GLU A 227 -6.16 11.78 5.30
N THR A 228 -5.85 10.53 4.91
CA THR A 228 -6.80 9.40 4.94
C THR A 228 -7.32 9.14 6.35
N ALA A 229 -6.42 9.19 7.35
CA ALA A 229 -6.78 8.98 8.75
C ALA A 229 -7.67 10.11 9.26
N LEU A 230 -7.32 11.37 8.99
CA LEU A 230 -8.13 12.54 9.38
C LEU A 230 -9.50 12.52 8.74
N ALA A 231 -9.62 12.20 7.45
CA ALA A 231 -10.90 12.09 6.78
C ALA A 231 -11.81 11.02 7.40
N LEU A 232 -11.23 9.88 7.81
CA LEU A 232 -12.00 8.86 8.53
C LEU A 232 -12.42 9.35 9.93
N VAL A 233 -11.52 10.06 10.63
CA VAL A 233 -11.83 10.70 11.92
C VAL A 233 -13.00 11.67 11.76
N ASP A 234 -12.96 12.54 10.75
CA ASP A 234 -14.04 13.51 10.48
C ASP A 234 -15.38 12.79 10.21
N LEU A 235 -15.37 11.77 9.37
CA LEU A 235 -16.56 10.95 9.09
C LEU A 235 -17.13 10.27 10.34
N MET A 236 -16.27 9.86 11.27
CA MET A 236 -16.69 9.13 12.47
C MET A 236 -17.12 10.05 13.61
N LEU A 237 -16.50 11.23 13.74
CA LEU A 237 -16.79 12.18 14.80
C LEU A 237 -17.95 13.12 14.42
N ASP A 238 -18.09 13.50 13.16
CA ASP A 238 -19.13 14.44 12.71
C ASP A 238 -20.21 13.73 11.86
N ARG A 239 -20.78 12.67 12.43
CA ARG A 239 -21.81 11.86 11.75
C ARG A 239 -23.04 12.65 11.38
N GLU A 240 -23.39 13.72 12.12
CA GLU A 240 -24.57 14.52 11.85
C GLU A 240 -24.38 15.44 10.62
N ASP A 241 -23.16 15.96 10.44
CA ASP A 241 -22.85 16.87 9.34
C ASP A 241 -22.43 16.17 8.04
N ALA A 242 -22.06 14.90 8.08
CA ALA A 242 -21.65 14.15 6.90
C ALA A 242 -22.68 14.21 5.74
N SER A 243 -23.97 14.14 6.08
CA SER A 243 -25.07 14.24 5.09
C SER A 243 -25.23 15.63 4.49
N ARG A 244 -24.75 16.69 5.15
CA ARG A 244 -24.75 18.06 4.59
C ARG A 244 -23.65 18.26 3.56
N VAL A 245 -22.51 17.56 3.76
CA VAL A 245 -21.39 17.59 2.83
C VAL A 245 -21.66 16.73 1.60
N LYS A 246 -22.27 15.54 1.80
CA LYS A 246 -22.55 14.59 0.74
C LYS A 246 -23.93 13.93 0.97
N PRO A 247 -24.94 14.20 0.08
CA PRO A 247 -26.29 13.66 0.22
C PRO A 247 -26.36 12.12 0.32
N GLU A 248 -25.42 11.42 -0.33
CA GLU A 248 -25.31 9.95 -0.31
C GLU A 248 -25.01 9.40 1.09
N LEU A 249 -24.54 10.25 2.00
CA LEU A 249 -24.33 9.93 3.42
C LEU A 249 -25.61 10.14 4.26
N SER A 250 -26.74 10.36 3.65
CA SER A 250 -28.01 10.43 4.37
C SER A 250 -28.25 9.15 5.19
N GLY A 251 -28.34 9.30 6.51
CA GLY A 251 -28.43 8.19 7.45
C GLY A 251 -27.08 7.71 8.02
N TRP A 252 -25.95 8.36 7.69
CA TRP A 252 -24.64 8.01 8.22
C TRP A 252 -24.61 8.04 9.76
N LYS A 253 -25.31 8.96 10.39
CA LYS A 253 -25.45 9.03 11.85
C LYS A 253 -26.06 7.78 12.48
N ASN A 254 -26.84 7.02 11.71
CA ASN A 254 -27.57 5.83 12.18
C ASN A 254 -26.94 4.52 11.72
N ILE A 255 -25.70 4.54 11.21
CA ILE A 255 -25.04 3.28 10.83
C ILE A 255 -24.76 2.44 12.08
N GLU A 256 -24.96 1.14 11.93
CA GLU A 256 -24.81 0.14 13.00
C GLU A 256 -23.48 -0.60 12.93
N GLY A 257 -22.69 -0.35 11.88
CA GLY A 257 -21.37 -0.91 11.69
C GLY A 257 -20.67 -0.27 10.48
N LEU A 258 -19.34 -0.42 10.42
CA LEU A 258 -18.49 0.18 9.41
C LEU A 258 -17.72 -0.89 8.63
N LEU A 259 -17.82 -0.83 7.31
CA LEU A 259 -16.96 -1.55 6.38
C LEU A 259 -15.79 -0.66 6.00
N VAL A 260 -14.59 -1.07 6.39
CA VAL A 260 -13.33 -0.40 6.03
C VAL A 260 -12.68 -1.20 4.90
N ASP A 261 -12.74 -0.69 3.68
CA ASP A 261 -12.23 -1.39 2.50
C ASP A 261 -10.81 -0.93 2.19
N VAL A 262 -9.85 -1.84 2.37
CA VAL A 262 -8.44 -1.64 2.03
C VAL A 262 -7.99 -2.54 0.87
N ARG A 263 -8.92 -3.00 0.04
CA ARG A 263 -8.59 -3.76 -1.16
C ARG A 263 -7.81 -2.89 -2.15
N GLY A 264 -6.68 -3.40 -2.66
CA GLY A 264 -5.77 -2.63 -3.51
C GLY A 264 -5.03 -1.50 -2.79
N ASN A 265 -5.03 -1.46 -1.47
CA ASN A 265 -4.30 -0.47 -0.68
C ASN A 265 -2.80 -0.77 -0.71
N SER A 266 -2.01 0.16 -1.22
CA SER A 266 -0.55 0.02 -1.35
C SER A 266 0.24 0.22 -0.05
N GLY A 267 -0.45 0.39 1.08
CA GLY A 267 0.20 0.72 2.33
C GLY A 267 0.35 2.22 2.55
N GLY A 268 1.44 2.63 3.14
CA GLY A 268 1.72 4.02 3.49
C GLY A 268 2.38 4.14 4.86
N TYR A 269 1.87 5.06 5.69
CA TYR A 269 2.38 5.28 7.05
C TYR A 269 1.67 4.40 8.07
N ASP A 270 2.16 4.44 9.32
CA ASP A 270 1.67 3.63 10.44
C ASP A 270 0.13 3.69 10.58
N PRO A 271 -0.55 2.54 10.52
CA PRO A 271 -1.99 2.45 10.70
C PRO A 271 -2.46 2.61 12.15
N GLY A 272 -1.57 2.85 13.11
CA GLY A 272 -1.88 2.89 14.53
C GLY A 272 -2.99 3.89 14.88
N ILE A 273 -3.03 5.05 14.22
CA ILE A 273 -4.10 6.04 14.40
C ILE A 273 -5.45 5.45 14.00
N LEU A 274 -5.52 4.78 12.86
CA LEU A 274 -6.76 4.16 12.38
C LEU A 274 -7.22 3.02 13.28
N ALA A 275 -6.29 2.16 13.73
CA ALA A 275 -6.60 1.09 14.65
C ALA A 275 -7.13 1.65 15.97
N THR A 276 -6.48 2.66 16.54
CA THR A 276 -6.91 3.32 17.78
C THR A 276 -8.30 3.94 17.66
N LEU A 277 -8.60 4.58 16.52
CA LEU A 277 -9.94 5.11 16.22
C LEU A 277 -10.98 3.99 16.18
N LEU A 278 -10.71 2.94 15.43
CA LEU A 278 -11.64 1.83 15.22
C LEU A 278 -11.85 0.99 16.50
N GLU A 279 -10.87 0.96 17.41
CA GLU A 279 -11.00 0.35 18.73
C GLU A 279 -11.82 1.19 19.73
N GLY A 280 -12.15 2.43 19.39
CA GLY A 280 -12.79 3.35 20.30
C GLY A 280 -11.90 3.88 21.42
N ARG A 281 -10.59 3.64 21.35
CA ARG A 281 -9.61 4.16 22.31
C ARG A 281 -9.16 5.59 22.03
N TRP A 282 -9.73 6.21 21.00
CA TRP A 282 -9.52 7.62 20.74
C TRP A 282 -10.21 8.45 21.82
N SER A 283 -9.54 8.59 22.95
CA SER A 283 -10.07 9.39 24.05
C SER A 283 -9.82 10.87 23.76
N THR A 284 -10.88 11.57 23.46
CA THR A 284 -10.89 13.02 23.31
C THR A 284 -11.16 13.73 24.63
N GLY A 285 -11.41 12.98 25.72
CA GLY A 285 -11.85 13.51 27.01
C GLY A 285 -10.88 14.42 27.77
N SER A 286 -9.64 14.58 27.26
CA SER A 286 -8.60 15.35 27.96
C SER A 286 -8.46 16.80 27.49
N TYR A 287 -9.18 17.22 26.44
CA TYR A 287 -9.06 18.57 25.89
C TYR A 287 -10.34 19.07 25.23
N VAL A 288 -10.44 20.37 25.12
CA VAL A 288 -11.51 21.06 24.39
C VAL A 288 -10.88 21.87 23.28
N LEU A 289 -11.33 21.69 22.06
CA LEU A 289 -10.97 22.56 20.96
C LEU A 289 -11.78 23.85 21.05
N ARG A 290 -11.13 24.98 20.84
CA ARG A 290 -11.80 26.28 20.73
C ARG A 290 -11.57 26.83 19.34
N THR A 291 -12.64 27.09 18.60
CA THR A 291 -12.55 27.72 17.29
C THR A 291 -12.12 29.18 17.42
N ARG A 292 -11.74 29.78 16.30
CA ARG A 292 -11.40 31.22 16.24
C ARG A 292 -12.56 32.11 16.69
N GLU A 293 -13.79 31.69 16.47
CA GLU A 293 -15.03 32.38 16.84
C GLU A 293 -15.41 32.13 18.31
N GLY A 294 -14.58 31.40 19.05
CA GLY A 294 -14.78 31.12 20.47
C GLY A 294 -15.71 29.95 20.78
N LYS A 295 -16.21 29.24 19.75
CA LYS A 295 -17.04 28.03 19.95
C LYS A 295 -16.20 26.95 20.63
N ARG A 296 -16.74 26.36 21.71
CA ARG A 296 -16.13 25.20 22.36
C ARG A 296 -16.62 23.95 21.65
N LEU A 297 -15.69 23.20 21.11
CA LEU A 297 -15.92 21.86 20.59
C LEU A 297 -15.39 20.88 21.63
N VAL A 298 -16.28 20.26 22.35
CA VAL A 298 -15.96 19.08 23.16
C VAL A 298 -16.07 17.91 22.22
N PRO A 299 -14.97 17.20 21.94
CA PRO A 299 -15.08 16.02 21.13
C PRO A 299 -16.10 15.07 21.77
N PRO A 300 -17.06 14.52 21.00
CA PRO A 300 -18.04 13.60 21.56
C PRO A 300 -17.34 12.38 22.17
N GLU A 301 -17.91 11.80 23.19
CA GLU A 301 -17.52 10.45 23.60
C GLU A 301 -17.78 9.54 22.40
N TYR A 302 -16.70 8.97 21.90
CA TYR A 302 -16.75 8.12 20.72
C TYR A 302 -17.03 6.68 21.15
N GLU A 303 -18.24 6.20 20.87
CA GLU A 303 -18.53 4.78 20.95
C GLU A 303 -18.08 4.09 19.66
N PRO A 304 -17.17 3.10 19.75
CA PRO A 304 -16.71 2.39 18.57
C PRO A 304 -17.87 1.67 17.89
N LEU A 305 -17.94 1.78 16.57
CA LEU A 305 -18.83 0.96 15.78
C LEU A 305 -18.21 -0.42 15.56
N PRO A 306 -19.04 -1.48 15.55
CA PRO A 306 -18.60 -2.74 14.96
C PRO A 306 -18.00 -2.50 13.58
N ALA A 307 -16.78 -3.00 13.33
CA ALA A 307 -16.10 -2.82 12.07
C ALA A 307 -15.77 -4.15 11.41
N ALA A 308 -15.70 -4.16 10.07
CA ALA A 308 -15.12 -5.26 9.29
C ALA A 308 -14.11 -4.68 8.31
N LEU A 309 -12.95 -5.31 8.20
CA LEU A 309 -11.88 -4.93 7.29
C LEU A 309 -11.96 -5.77 6.02
N LEU A 310 -12.10 -5.13 4.87
CA LEU A 310 -12.16 -5.79 3.57
C LEU A 310 -10.78 -5.78 2.92
N VAL A 311 -10.26 -6.95 2.56
CA VAL A 311 -8.89 -7.14 2.05
C VAL A 311 -8.88 -7.98 0.77
N ASN A 312 -7.84 -7.83 -0.05
CA ASN A 312 -7.57 -8.70 -1.19
C ASN A 312 -6.05 -8.83 -1.42
N SER A 313 -5.65 -9.59 -2.44
CA SER A 313 -4.22 -9.78 -2.78
C SER A 313 -3.51 -8.52 -3.30
N GLY A 314 -4.21 -7.41 -3.44
CA GLY A 314 -3.63 -6.07 -3.67
C GLY A 314 -3.44 -5.23 -2.40
N THR A 315 -3.84 -5.74 -1.22
CA THR A 315 -3.61 -5.09 0.07
C THR A 315 -2.18 -5.38 0.52
N ALA A 316 -1.35 -4.36 0.73
CA ALA A 316 0.08 -4.51 1.00
C ALA A 316 0.60 -3.60 2.12
N SER A 317 1.80 -3.91 2.62
CA SER A 317 2.60 -3.06 3.52
C SER A 317 1.80 -2.61 4.75
N ALA A 318 1.66 -1.30 5.01
CA ALA A 318 0.87 -0.79 6.14
C ALA A 318 -0.60 -1.24 6.12
N GLY A 319 -1.18 -1.57 4.93
CA GLY A 319 -2.50 -2.19 4.82
C GLY A 319 -2.56 -3.57 5.48
N GLU A 320 -1.48 -4.35 5.36
CA GLU A 320 -1.35 -5.64 6.05
C GLU A 320 -1.13 -5.46 7.55
N SER A 321 -0.35 -4.45 7.94
CA SER A 321 -0.19 -4.09 9.36
C SER A 321 -1.52 -3.68 10.00
N LEU A 322 -2.40 -2.99 9.28
CA LEU A 322 -3.75 -2.70 9.75
C LEU A 322 -4.58 -3.98 9.95
N ALA A 323 -4.48 -4.94 9.02
CA ALA A 323 -5.15 -6.23 9.18
C ALA A 323 -4.67 -6.99 10.42
N LEU A 324 -3.36 -6.97 10.69
CA LEU A 324 -2.81 -7.55 11.91
C LEU A 324 -3.31 -6.86 13.17
N GLN A 325 -3.42 -5.53 13.16
CA GLN A 325 -3.97 -4.78 14.28
C GLN A 325 -5.45 -5.10 14.49
N PHE A 326 -6.26 -5.23 13.42
CA PHE A 326 -7.63 -5.69 13.51
C PHE A 326 -7.75 -7.00 14.27
N ARG A 327 -6.92 -7.98 13.92
CA ARG A 327 -6.87 -9.29 14.60
C ARG A 327 -6.40 -9.17 16.04
N ARG A 328 -5.26 -8.50 16.27
CA ARG A 328 -4.66 -8.36 17.60
C ARG A 328 -5.60 -7.70 18.60
N HIS A 329 -6.23 -6.62 18.19
CA HIS A 329 -7.08 -5.82 19.05
C HIS A 329 -8.55 -6.22 19.00
N ARG A 330 -8.88 -7.27 18.23
CA ARG A 330 -10.26 -7.77 18.07
C ARG A 330 -11.25 -6.68 17.64
N ILE A 331 -10.79 -5.75 16.79
CA ILE A 331 -11.60 -4.64 16.30
C ILE A 331 -12.78 -5.18 15.50
N GLY A 332 -12.51 -6.15 14.61
CA GLY A 332 -13.50 -6.74 13.76
C GLY A 332 -12.99 -7.99 13.04
N GLN A 333 -13.77 -8.48 12.10
CA GLN A 333 -13.38 -9.57 11.23
C GLN A 333 -12.69 -9.02 9.98
N ILE A 334 -11.69 -9.76 9.50
CA ILE A 334 -11.00 -9.54 8.24
C ILE A 334 -11.73 -10.39 7.20
N VAL A 335 -12.20 -9.78 6.12
CA VAL A 335 -13.06 -10.42 5.11
C VAL A 335 -12.44 -10.24 3.72
N GLY A 336 -12.36 -11.30 2.95
CA GLY A 336 -11.91 -11.22 1.55
C GLY A 336 -10.90 -12.28 1.16
N GLU A 337 -9.81 -11.89 0.51
CA GLU A 337 -8.71 -12.74 0.07
C GLU A 337 -7.47 -12.51 0.94
N THR A 338 -6.54 -13.46 0.92
CA THR A 338 -5.21 -13.28 1.53
C THR A 338 -4.52 -12.05 0.92
N THR A 339 -3.88 -11.24 1.75
CA THR A 339 -3.21 -10.01 1.35
C THR A 339 -1.94 -10.29 0.53
N ALA A 340 -1.27 -9.23 0.03
CA ALA A 340 -0.15 -9.35 -0.91
C ALA A 340 1.09 -10.09 -0.34
N GLY A 341 1.26 -10.14 0.97
CA GLY A 341 2.48 -10.67 1.59
C GLY A 341 3.70 -9.78 1.33
N MET A 342 3.49 -8.47 1.29
CA MET A 342 4.55 -7.46 1.15
C MET A 342 4.65 -6.66 2.45
N ALA A 343 5.08 -7.32 3.49
CA ALA A 343 5.05 -6.82 4.87
C ALA A 343 6.45 -6.79 5.52
N SER A 344 7.50 -6.52 4.76
CA SER A 344 8.79 -6.23 5.35
C SER A 344 8.76 -4.89 6.10
N GLY A 345 9.56 -4.74 7.14
CA GLY A 345 9.46 -3.63 8.12
C GLY A 345 9.83 -2.24 7.64
N GLY A 346 9.51 -1.93 6.40
CA GLY A 346 9.75 -0.67 5.70
C GLY A 346 11.04 -0.67 4.89
N ALA A 347 10.98 0.00 3.74
CA ALA A 347 12.12 0.22 2.88
C ALA A 347 12.84 1.51 3.27
N PHE A 348 14.16 1.45 3.41
CA PHE A 348 15.00 2.62 3.71
C PHE A 348 15.82 2.97 2.47
N PRO A 349 15.80 4.22 2.02
CA PRO A 349 16.52 4.61 0.83
C PRO A 349 18.03 4.77 1.09
N ALA A 350 18.85 4.27 0.18
CA ALA A 350 20.27 4.54 0.06
C ALA A 350 20.56 5.10 -1.33
N ALA A 351 21.20 6.26 -1.40
CA ALA A 351 21.60 6.86 -2.67
C ALA A 351 22.81 6.12 -3.25
N LEU A 352 22.78 5.81 -4.54
CA LEU A 352 23.88 5.19 -5.25
C LEU A 352 24.61 6.20 -6.16
N SER A 353 25.84 5.89 -6.54
CA SER A 353 26.72 6.80 -7.29
C SER A 353 26.20 7.17 -8.68
N ASP A 354 25.32 6.36 -9.27
CA ASP A 354 24.65 6.64 -10.54
C ASP A 354 23.33 7.43 -10.38
N HIS A 355 23.13 8.06 -9.21
CA HIS A 355 21.90 8.77 -8.84
C HIS A 355 20.64 7.91 -8.77
N SER A 356 20.75 6.60 -8.83
CA SER A 356 19.67 5.70 -8.50
C SER A 356 19.53 5.54 -6.98
N THR A 357 18.44 4.93 -6.55
CA THR A 357 18.19 4.70 -5.11
C THR A 357 17.96 3.21 -4.89
N LEU A 358 18.75 2.63 -3.99
CA LEU A 358 18.46 1.32 -3.43
C LEU A 358 17.49 1.50 -2.26
N TRP A 359 16.36 0.85 -2.31
CA TRP A 359 15.49 0.66 -1.17
C TRP A 359 15.85 -0.67 -0.52
N ILE A 360 16.06 -0.69 0.80
CA ILE A 360 16.50 -1.88 1.52
C ILE A 360 15.69 -2.06 2.80
N SER A 361 15.24 -3.28 3.04
CA SER A 361 14.55 -3.66 4.27
C SER A 361 15.54 -3.82 5.41
N ARG A 362 15.44 -2.96 6.42
CA ARG A 362 16.28 -3.02 7.64
C ARG A 362 15.57 -3.68 8.82
N ARG A 363 14.34 -4.11 8.64
CA ARG A 363 13.50 -4.74 9.66
C ARG A 363 12.64 -5.81 9.02
N ALA A 364 12.34 -6.88 9.75
CA ALA A 364 11.25 -7.80 9.42
C ALA A 364 9.98 -7.40 10.17
N VAL A 365 8.83 -7.74 9.60
CA VAL A 365 7.55 -7.72 10.31
C VAL A 365 7.14 -9.15 10.62
N GLU A 366 6.88 -9.40 11.89
CA GLU A 366 6.47 -10.70 12.40
C GLU A 366 5.25 -10.52 13.30
N ASP A 367 4.44 -11.56 13.43
CA ASP A 367 3.42 -11.59 14.48
C ASP A 367 4.05 -11.83 15.87
N LEU A 368 3.21 -11.86 16.90
CA LEU A 368 3.69 -12.08 18.27
C LEU A 368 4.27 -13.48 18.49
N GLU A 369 3.97 -14.42 17.60
CA GLU A 369 4.49 -15.79 17.58
C GLU A 369 5.77 -15.92 16.74
N GLY A 370 6.28 -14.81 16.17
CA GLY A 370 7.50 -14.77 15.37
C GLY A 370 7.31 -15.29 13.93
N ARG A 371 6.09 -15.32 13.41
CA ARG A 371 5.83 -15.74 12.04
C ARG A 371 5.88 -14.53 11.11
N SER A 372 6.66 -14.63 10.04
CA SER A 372 6.74 -13.60 9.01
C SER A 372 5.52 -13.64 8.08
N PHE A 373 5.04 -12.45 7.69
CA PHE A 373 4.00 -12.29 6.66
C PHE A 373 4.60 -12.08 5.28
N GLU A 374 5.88 -11.77 5.22
CA GLU A 374 6.57 -11.59 3.95
C GLU A 374 6.47 -12.86 3.11
N GLY A 375 5.92 -12.73 1.92
CA GLY A 375 5.67 -13.86 1.03
C GLY A 375 4.39 -14.64 1.27
N GLN A 376 3.73 -14.48 2.42
CA GLN A 376 2.54 -15.27 2.80
C GLN A 376 1.27 -14.43 2.85
N GLY A 377 1.36 -13.17 3.27
CA GLY A 377 0.21 -12.30 3.49
C GLY A 377 -0.57 -12.63 4.77
N VAL A 378 -1.58 -11.82 5.03
CA VAL A 378 -2.53 -12.01 6.12
C VAL A 378 -3.78 -12.68 5.57
N SER A 379 -4.06 -13.89 6.05
CA SER A 379 -5.29 -14.60 5.66
C SER A 379 -6.52 -13.96 6.29
N PRO A 380 -7.65 -13.85 5.58
CA PRO A 380 -8.89 -13.33 6.14
C PRO A 380 -9.51 -14.32 7.15
N ASP A 381 -10.34 -13.81 8.05
CA ASP A 381 -11.16 -14.63 8.94
C ASP A 381 -12.38 -15.22 8.20
N ILE A 382 -12.87 -14.48 7.21
CA ILE A 382 -13.96 -14.90 6.31
C ILE A 382 -13.46 -14.77 4.87
N SER A 383 -13.30 -15.91 4.20
CA SER A 383 -12.89 -15.92 2.80
C SER A 383 -14.04 -15.53 1.87
N ALA A 384 -13.77 -14.63 0.93
CA ALA A 384 -14.68 -14.25 -0.14
C ALA A 384 -13.85 -13.84 -1.36
N ALA A 385 -14.29 -14.21 -2.56
CA ALA A 385 -13.57 -13.91 -3.79
C ALA A 385 -13.79 -12.45 -4.22
N ASP A 386 -12.71 -11.78 -4.61
CA ASP A 386 -12.74 -10.41 -5.15
C ASP A 386 -13.18 -10.45 -6.63
N ARG A 387 -14.48 -10.43 -6.83
CA ARG A 387 -15.10 -10.49 -8.15
C ARG A 387 -15.99 -9.28 -8.35
N PRO A 388 -16.09 -8.75 -9.58
CA PRO A 388 -17.07 -7.71 -9.90
C PRO A 388 -18.48 -8.14 -9.47
N PRO A 389 -19.34 -7.18 -9.08
CA PRO A 389 -20.72 -7.49 -8.76
C PRO A 389 -21.41 -8.16 -9.96
N ALA A 390 -22.30 -9.12 -9.67
CA ALA A 390 -22.99 -9.89 -10.69
C ALA A 390 -23.91 -9.03 -11.60
N ARG A 391 -24.35 -7.89 -11.10
CA ARG A 391 -25.18 -6.90 -11.81
C ARG A 391 -25.09 -5.54 -11.14
N GLU A 392 -25.47 -4.50 -11.88
CA GLU A 392 -25.55 -3.14 -11.35
C GLU A 392 -26.48 -3.05 -10.14
N GLY A 393 -26.12 -2.24 -9.14
CA GLY A 393 -26.88 -2.07 -7.90
C GLY A 393 -26.74 -3.19 -6.86
N VAL A 394 -25.91 -4.19 -7.12
CA VAL A 394 -25.55 -5.24 -6.16
C VAL A 394 -24.10 -5.01 -5.70
N GLU A 395 -23.85 -5.13 -4.41
CA GLU A 395 -22.49 -5.08 -3.89
C GLU A 395 -21.73 -6.36 -4.29
N ASP A 396 -20.39 -6.26 -4.33
CA ASP A 396 -19.55 -7.42 -4.59
C ASP A 396 -19.55 -8.43 -3.43
N ALA A 397 -19.04 -9.63 -3.67
CA ALA A 397 -19.10 -10.73 -2.71
C ALA A 397 -18.38 -10.44 -1.40
N ILE A 398 -17.27 -9.65 -1.42
CA ILE A 398 -16.51 -9.29 -0.23
C ILE A 398 -17.31 -8.28 0.61
N VAL A 399 -17.91 -7.26 -0.02
CA VAL A 399 -18.78 -6.29 0.67
C VAL A 399 -19.98 -7.00 1.29
N GLU A 400 -20.65 -7.88 0.56
CA GLU A 400 -21.79 -8.66 1.10
C GLU A 400 -21.38 -9.58 2.25
N ALA A 401 -20.20 -10.21 2.19
CA ALA A 401 -19.67 -10.99 3.30
C ALA A 401 -19.35 -10.12 4.53
N GLY A 402 -18.81 -8.93 4.32
CA GLY A 402 -18.57 -7.94 5.38
C GLY A 402 -19.86 -7.49 6.05
N ILE A 403 -20.92 -7.22 5.28
CA ILE A 403 -22.23 -6.87 5.82
C ILE A 403 -22.77 -8.02 6.70
N ARG A 404 -22.69 -9.27 6.23
CA ARG A 404 -23.12 -10.44 7.04
C ARG A 404 -22.29 -10.59 8.32
N ALA A 405 -20.98 -10.33 8.26
CA ALA A 405 -20.11 -10.37 9.42
C ALA A 405 -20.52 -9.34 10.49
N LEU A 406 -20.90 -8.13 10.06
CA LEU A 406 -21.42 -7.09 10.95
C LEU A 406 -22.82 -7.42 11.47
N ALA A 407 -23.69 -7.95 10.61
CA ALA A 407 -25.07 -8.30 10.98
C ALA A 407 -25.12 -9.45 12.00
N GLY A 408 -24.19 -10.41 11.93
CA GLY A 408 -24.10 -11.54 12.86
C GLY A 408 -23.51 -11.23 14.24
N ARG A 409 -22.92 -10.04 14.43
CA ARG A 409 -22.52 -9.58 15.76
C ARG A 409 -23.73 -9.02 16.47
N ALA A 410 -24.36 -9.83 17.33
CA ALA A 410 -25.34 -9.33 18.28
C ALA A 410 -24.66 -8.28 19.20
N ARG A 411 -25.35 -7.19 19.49
CA ARG A 411 -24.92 -6.18 20.49
C ARG A 411 -24.81 -6.80 21.87
#